data_abb92de6edabcfe2f19579af8ed51765
#
_entry.id   abb92de6edabcfe2f19579af8ed51765
#
_cell.length_a   1.000
_cell.length_b   1.000
_cell.length_c   1.000
_cell.angle_alpha   90.00
_cell.angle_beta   90.00
_cell.angle_gamma   90.00
#
_symmetry.space_group_name_H-M   'P 1'
#
loop_
_entity.id
_entity.type
_entity.pdbx_description
1 polymer ?
#
loop_
_entity_poly.entity_id
_entity_poly.type
_entity_poly.pdbx_seq_one_letter_code
_entity_poly.pdbx_strand_id
1 'polypeptide(L)'
;MKLPKVYMQNEIQTKLDAIVIGAGLTGLTTAHTLKKRGKRVVVIEKEQRVGGQIHTYQQGDYTFESGPNTGVVSYPEVAELFHDLAQWGCSLEEAHEEAR
;
A
#
# COMPACT_ATOMS: atom_id res chain seq x y z
N MET A 1 5.45 -12.93 -15.23
CA MET A 1 5.18 -11.51 -14.93
C MET A 1 6.10 -10.65 -15.75
N LYS A 2 5.57 -9.64 -16.39
CA LYS A 2 6.32 -8.77 -17.29
C LYS A 2 6.62 -7.45 -16.60
N LEU A 3 7.90 -7.06 -16.53
CA LEU A 3 8.29 -5.79 -15.94
C LEU A 3 7.86 -4.62 -16.82
N PRO A 4 7.39 -3.50 -16.23
CA PRO A 4 7.15 -2.28 -16.98
C PRO A 4 8.43 -1.78 -17.66
N LYS A 5 8.30 -1.18 -18.84
CA LYS A 5 9.44 -0.64 -19.59
C LYS A 5 10.27 0.37 -18.81
N VAL A 6 9.64 1.18 -17.97
CA VAL A 6 10.33 2.18 -17.17
C VAL A 6 11.35 1.55 -16.22
N TYR A 7 11.04 0.39 -15.66
CA TYR A 7 11.98 -0.35 -14.83
C TYR A 7 13.12 -0.92 -15.66
N MET A 8 12.81 -1.44 -16.85
CA MET A 8 13.82 -1.96 -17.76
C MET A 8 14.85 -0.90 -18.17
N GLN A 9 14.42 0.35 -18.34
CA GLN A 9 15.29 1.44 -18.79
C GLN A 9 16.08 2.11 -17.68
N ASN A 10 15.50 2.27 -16.48
CA ASN A 10 16.07 3.08 -15.42
C ASN A 10 16.45 2.28 -14.18
N GLU A 11 15.53 1.43 -13.69
CA GLU A 11 15.68 0.77 -12.40
C GLU A 11 16.54 -0.47 -12.44
N ILE A 12 16.53 -1.23 -13.53
CA ILE A 12 17.33 -2.45 -13.66
C ILE A 12 18.82 -2.15 -13.74
N GLN A 13 19.20 -0.99 -14.28
CA GLN A 13 20.59 -0.56 -14.33
C GLN A 13 21.11 -0.14 -12.95
N THR A 14 20.22 0.06 -12.00
CA THR A 14 20.53 0.41 -10.64
C THR A 14 20.44 -0.85 -9.78
N LYS A 15 21.45 -1.07 -8.94
CA LYS A 15 21.43 -2.22 -8.03
C LYS A 15 20.26 -2.13 -7.07
N LEU A 16 19.40 -3.14 -7.08
CA LEU A 16 18.27 -3.26 -6.16
C LEU A 16 18.65 -4.11 -4.95
N ASP A 17 18.15 -3.71 -3.80
CA ASP A 17 18.30 -4.48 -2.56
C ASP A 17 17.18 -5.51 -2.42
N ALA A 18 15.99 -5.17 -2.92
CA ALA A 18 14.83 -6.06 -2.81
C ALA A 18 13.83 -5.83 -3.94
N ILE A 19 13.15 -6.90 -4.30
CA ILE A 19 12.00 -6.88 -5.19
C ILE A 19 10.82 -7.46 -4.40
N VAL A 20 9.75 -6.67 -4.27
CA VAL A 20 8.53 -7.09 -3.59
C VAL A 20 7.51 -7.48 -4.65
N ILE A 21 7.00 -8.68 -4.56
CA ILE A 21 5.98 -9.18 -5.50
C ILE A 21 4.61 -9.08 -4.85
N GLY A 22 3.77 -8.27 -5.45
CA GLY A 22 2.43 -7.98 -4.97
C GLY A 22 2.35 -6.63 -4.25
N ALA A 23 1.41 -5.82 -4.67
CA ALA A 23 1.15 -4.48 -4.12
C ALA A 23 -0.15 -4.43 -3.32
N GLY A 24 -0.42 -5.47 -2.55
CA GLY A 24 -1.42 -5.46 -1.50
C GLY A 24 -0.87 -4.79 -0.25
N LEU A 25 -1.63 -4.81 0.82
CA LEU A 25 -1.24 -4.15 2.08
C LEU A 25 0.11 -4.64 2.59
N THR A 26 0.35 -5.94 2.59
CA THR A 26 1.60 -6.54 3.07
C THR A 26 2.80 -6.11 2.22
N GLY A 27 2.66 -6.21 0.90
CA GLY A 27 3.74 -5.84 -0.01
C GLY A 27 4.09 -4.37 0.04
N LEU A 28 3.10 -3.50 0.06
CA LEU A 28 3.32 -2.06 0.15
C LEU A 28 3.93 -1.66 1.49
N THR A 29 3.48 -2.25 2.59
CA THR A 29 4.06 -1.99 3.92
C THR A 29 5.51 -2.47 4.00
N THR A 30 5.80 -3.62 3.44
CA THR A 30 7.18 -4.15 3.36
C THR A 30 8.08 -3.20 2.57
N ALA A 31 7.63 -2.78 1.40
CA ALA A 31 8.39 -1.86 0.56
C ALA A 31 8.61 -0.51 1.25
N HIS A 32 7.59 0.03 1.90
CA HIS A 32 7.69 1.27 2.66
C HIS A 32 8.74 1.17 3.78
N THR A 33 8.70 0.10 4.55
CA THR A 33 9.64 -0.14 5.64
C THR A 33 11.08 -0.26 5.14
N LEU A 34 11.28 -1.01 4.06
CA LEU A 34 12.60 -1.15 3.44
C LEU A 34 13.13 0.19 2.93
N LYS A 35 12.27 0.96 2.29
CA LYS A 35 12.63 2.29 1.80
C LYS A 35 13.02 3.23 2.94
N LYS A 36 12.31 3.21 4.06
CA LYS A 36 12.69 3.97 5.26
C LYS A 36 14.08 3.62 5.77
N ARG A 37 14.50 2.37 5.58
CA ARG A 37 15.83 1.88 5.97
C ARG A 37 16.89 2.13 4.89
N GLY A 38 16.59 2.94 3.89
CA GLY A 38 17.53 3.32 2.84
C GLY A 38 17.74 2.27 1.78
N LYS A 39 16.88 1.27 1.70
CA LYS A 39 16.97 0.21 0.69
C LYS A 39 16.35 0.63 -0.63
N ARG A 40 16.91 0.12 -1.71
CA ARG A 40 16.37 0.30 -3.07
C ARG A 40 15.40 -0.82 -3.36
N VAL A 41 14.12 -0.48 -3.49
CA VAL A 41 13.04 -1.46 -3.58
C VAL A 41 12.20 -1.20 -4.81
N VAL A 42 11.81 -2.27 -5.48
CA VAL A 42 10.81 -2.26 -6.56
C VAL A 42 9.66 -3.16 -6.15
N VAL A 43 8.44 -2.67 -6.37
CA VAL A 43 7.23 -3.47 -6.19
C VAL A 43 6.69 -3.85 -7.55
N ILE A 44 6.39 -5.13 -7.73
CA ILE A 44 5.82 -5.66 -8.96
C ILE A 44 4.41 -6.13 -8.69
N GLU A 45 3.45 -5.60 -9.44
CA GLU A 45 2.04 -5.91 -9.30
C GLU A 45 1.48 -6.40 -10.65
N LYS A 46 0.75 -7.53 -10.62
CA LYS A 46 0.14 -8.11 -11.82
C LYS A 46 -1.09 -7.35 -12.31
N GLU A 47 -1.81 -6.71 -11.41
CA GLU A 47 -2.99 -5.92 -11.74
C GLU A 47 -2.61 -4.49 -12.10
N GLN A 48 -3.56 -3.77 -12.69
CA GLN A 48 -3.34 -2.38 -13.08
C GLN A 48 -3.49 -1.39 -11.91
N ARG A 49 -3.86 -1.89 -10.73
CA ARG A 49 -4.01 -1.08 -9.52
C ARG A 49 -3.26 -1.71 -8.34
N VAL A 50 -2.89 -0.88 -7.39
CA VAL A 50 -2.36 -1.31 -6.10
C VAL A 50 -3.49 -1.47 -5.09
N GLY A 51 -3.23 -2.13 -3.96
CA GLY A 51 -4.15 -2.23 -2.84
C GLY A 51 -4.67 -3.64 -2.58
N GLY A 52 -4.53 -4.55 -3.55
CA GLY A 52 -4.97 -5.93 -3.37
C GLY A 52 -6.46 -6.04 -3.08
N GLN A 53 -6.82 -6.62 -1.95
CA GLN A 53 -8.22 -6.78 -1.54
C GLN A 53 -8.85 -5.49 -1.01
N ILE A 54 -8.05 -4.49 -0.66
CA ILE A 54 -8.56 -3.19 -0.23
C ILE A 54 -8.88 -2.39 -1.48
N HIS A 55 -10.14 -2.25 -1.77
CA HIS A 55 -10.58 -1.56 -2.98
C HIS A 55 -11.96 -0.93 -2.80
N THR A 56 -12.01 0.35 -3.13
CA THR A 56 -13.25 1.13 -3.15
C THR A 56 -13.81 1.14 -4.57
N TYR A 57 -15.03 0.73 -4.72
CA TYR A 57 -15.75 0.81 -5.99
C TYR A 57 -16.69 2.00 -5.99
N GLN A 58 -16.77 2.66 -7.13
CA GLN A 58 -17.77 3.69 -7.37
C GLN A 58 -18.54 3.34 -8.62
N GLN A 59 -19.87 3.25 -8.50
CA GLN A 59 -20.75 3.00 -9.61
C GLN A 59 -21.94 3.96 -9.57
N GLY A 60 -21.94 4.92 -10.48
CA GLY A 60 -22.90 6.02 -10.44
C GLY A 60 -22.75 6.82 -9.15
N ASP A 61 -23.82 6.94 -8.39
CA ASP A 61 -23.84 7.63 -7.10
C ASP A 61 -23.49 6.73 -5.91
N TYR A 62 -23.21 5.46 -6.17
CA TYR A 62 -22.91 4.49 -5.12
C TYR A 62 -21.42 4.29 -4.95
N THR A 63 -20.98 4.32 -3.70
CA THR A 63 -19.61 3.99 -3.30
C THR A 63 -19.66 2.83 -2.33
N PHE A 64 -18.87 1.80 -2.57
CA PHE A 64 -18.81 0.65 -1.68
C PHE A 64 -17.40 0.05 -1.64
N GLU A 65 -17.11 -0.59 -0.50
CA GLU A 65 -15.86 -1.30 -0.27
C GLU A 65 -16.03 -2.78 -0.60
N SER A 66 -15.09 -3.35 -1.35
CA SER A 66 -15.13 -4.77 -1.69
C SER A 66 -14.34 -5.65 -0.72
N GLY A 67 -13.61 -5.03 0.18
CA GLY A 67 -12.74 -5.72 1.12
C GLY A 67 -12.72 -5.04 2.49
N PRO A 68 -11.65 -5.26 3.26
CA PRO A 68 -11.52 -4.66 4.59
C PRO A 68 -11.53 -3.14 4.52
N ASN A 69 -12.30 -2.50 5.38
CA ASN A 69 -12.37 -1.04 5.49
C ASN A 69 -12.21 -0.54 6.94
N THR A 70 -12.07 -1.46 7.88
CA THR A 70 -11.83 -1.13 9.29
C THR A 70 -10.68 -1.95 9.81
N GLY A 71 -10.01 -1.43 10.82
CA GLY A 71 -8.90 -2.10 11.46
C GLY A 71 -8.76 -1.67 12.91
N VAL A 72 -7.95 -2.42 13.62
CA VAL A 72 -7.59 -2.13 15.01
C VAL A 72 -6.09 -1.84 15.06
N VAL A 73 -5.74 -0.70 15.64
CA VAL A 73 -4.33 -0.32 15.85
C VAL A 73 -3.92 -0.85 17.22
N SER A 74 -3.36 -2.06 17.24
CA SER A 74 -2.96 -2.74 18.48
C SER A 74 -1.44 -2.77 18.68
N TYR A 75 -0.68 -2.52 17.65
CA TYR A 75 0.79 -2.60 17.68
C TYR A 75 1.43 -1.26 17.35
N PRO A 76 2.55 -0.93 18.01
CA PRO A 76 3.26 0.34 17.76
C PRO A 76 3.69 0.50 16.30
N GLU A 77 4.04 -0.58 15.63
CA GLU A 77 4.48 -0.56 14.24
C GLU A 77 3.36 -0.12 13.30
N VAL A 78 2.12 -0.49 13.61
CA VAL A 78 0.94 -0.06 12.83
C VAL A 78 0.68 1.43 13.06
N ALA A 79 0.77 1.89 14.30
CA ALA A 79 0.65 3.31 14.62
C ALA A 79 1.73 4.14 13.92
N GLU A 80 2.96 3.65 13.89
CA GLU A 80 4.07 4.29 13.18
C GLU A 80 3.81 4.40 11.68
N LEU A 81 3.28 3.34 11.07
CA LEU A 81 2.92 3.35 9.65
C LEU A 81 1.92 4.48 9.35
N PHE A 82 0.85 4.58 10.14
CA PHE A 82 -0.14 5.64 9.94
C PHE A 82 0.41 7.02 10.25
N HIS A 83 1.32 7.14 11.20
CA HIS A 83 2.04 8.39 11.45
C HIS A 83 2.83 8.82 10.20
N ASP A 84 3.54 7.90 9.57
CA ASP A 84 4.28 8.16 8.34
C ASP A 84 3.34 8.59 7.21
N LEU A 85 2.20 7.92 7.06
CA LEU A 85 1.25 8.19 5.99
C LEU A 85 0.50 9.51 6.19
N ALA A 86 0.42 10.01 7.41
CA ALA A 86 -0.27 11.28 7.71
C ALA A 86 0.31 12.47 6.96
N GLN A 87 1.62 12.46 6.68
CA GLN A 87 2.27 13.51 5.91
C GLN A 87 1.78 13.60 4.46
N TRP A 88 1.14 12.54 3.95
CA TRP A 88 0.53 12.51 2.62
C TRP A 88 -1.00 12.58 2.66
N GLY A 89 -1.56 13.03 3.77
CA GLY A 89 -3.00 13.22 3.91
C GLY A 89 -3.80 11.97 4.27
N CYS A 90 -3.13 10.88 4.61
CA CYS A 90 -3.81 9.67 5.09
C CYS A 90 -4.00 9.75 6.59
N SER A 91 -5.24 9.75 7.04
CA SER A 91 -5.58 9.74 8.46
C SER A 91 -6.53 8.60 8.78
N LEU A 92 -6.47 8.14 10.01
CA LEU A 92 -7.45 7.21 10.55
C LEU A 92 -8.63 7.99 11.09
N GLU A 93 -9.82 7.49 10.85
CA GLU A 93 -11.04 7.98 11.46
C GLU A 93 -11.56 6.92 12.44
N GLU A 94 -11.95 7.36 13.62
CA GLU A 94 -12.56 6.47 14.58
C GLU A 94 -13.99 6.12 14.16
N ALA A 95 -14.32 4.82 14.27
CA ALA A 95 -15.67 4.37 13.99
C ALA A 95 -16.60 4.81 15.12
N HIS A 96 -17.73 5.41 14.77
CA HIS A 96 -18.76 5.72 15.75
C HIS A 96 -19.45 4.45 16.23
N GLU A 97 -19.60 4.30 17.54
CA GLU A 97 -20.28 3.13 18.10
C GLU A 97 -21.71 2.97 17.58
N GLU A 98 -22.40 4.06 17.33
CA GLU A 98 -23.77 4.08 16.82
C GLU A 98 -23.87 3.60 15.36
N ALA A 99 -22.76 3.56 14.63
CA ALA A 99 -22.72 3.12 13.23
C ALA A 99 -22.44 1.63 13.07
N ARG A 100 -22.29 0.91 14.16
CA ARG A 100 -22.02 -0.53 14.15
C ARG A 100 -23.26 -1.37 14.08
#